data_e0234a10104dead2516ea1dcd4fa9430
#
_entry.id   e0234a10104dead2516ea1dcd4fa9430
#
_cell.length_a   1.000
_cell.length_b   1.000
_cell.length_c   1.000
_cell.angle_alpha   90.00
_cell.angle_beta   90.00
_cell.angle_gamma   90.00
#
_symmetry.space_group_name_H-M   'P 1'
#
loop_
_entity.id
_entity.type
_entity.pdbx_description
1 polymer ?
#
loop_
_entity_poly.entity_id
_entity_poly.type
_entity_poly.pdbx_seq_one_letter_code
_entity_poly.pdbx_strand_id
1 'polypeptide(L)'
;MENPIYQQLAVEGNTKISTEKIESLLDLPKNQLINIREVNAKVQRLEAEYNKEGYILARVADIRMQPDGTLLLVVNEGIVEDFKIKGNTKTKDYVIIREMKLKKGEPFNAKDARRSMQRIYNLGYFEDVNIKVNPGQQPNAVEIEISVVEMNTGTFGIGAGYSDADGFIGMVSVGDKNFRGTGDKVNIRWEFGGADNKNYEFSYTKPWIDSKETSATITLYDVTNECADYDRNADEIARYDKKRRGQELTFSRKTNNEYVSNYLTLKNRDDIYKGAVDGYST
;
A
#
# COMPACT_ATOMS: atom_id res chain seq x y z
N MET A 1 -45.97 32.67 16.34
CA MET A 1 -44.85 32.20 17.17
C MET A 1 -43.69 33.11 16.84
N GLU A 2 -43.16 33.80 17.83
CA GLU A 2 -41.95 34.59 17.67
C GLU A 2 -40.77 33.62 17.39
N ASN A 3 -39.92 33.94 16.41
CA ASN A 3 -38.70 33.18 16.17
C ASN A 3 -37.78 33.34 17.37
N PRO A 4 -37.27 32.24 17.98
CA PRO A 4 -36.38 32.32 19.09
C PRO A 4 -35.08 33.05 18.73
N ILE A 5 -34.54 33.82 19.69
CA ILE A 5 -33.25 34.50 19.53
C ILE A 5 -32.13 33.44 19.60
N TYR A 6 -31.18 33.49 18.67
CA TYR A 6 -30.03 32.61 18.67
C TYR A 6 -29.11 32.86 19.85
N GLN A 7 -28.83 31.82 20.64
CA GLN A 7 -27.95 31.84 21.79
C GLN A 7 -26.66 31.05 21.57
N GLN A 8 -26.78 29.83 21.07
CA GLN A 8 -25.66 28.90 20.92
C GLN A 8 -25.89 27.92 19.78
N LEU A 9 -24.78 27.31 19.32
CA LEU A 9 -24.76 26.25 18.34
C LEU A 9 -24.61 24.88 19.01
N ALA A 10 -25.40 23.91 18.61
CA ALA A 10 -25.18 22.48 18.86
C ALA A 10 -24.99 21.78 17.55
N VAL A 11 -24.03 20.88 17.46
CA VAL A 11 -23.75 20.09 16.26
C VAL A 11 -23.72 18.60 16.63
N GLU A 12 -24.46 17.81 15.88
CA GLU A 12 -24.48 16.35 16.01
C GLU A 12 -23.96 15.69 14.74
N GLY A 13 -23.26 14.55 14.88
CA GLY A 13 -22.78 13.72 13.76
C GLY A 13 -21.48 14.20 13.09
N ASN A 14 -20.89 15.30 13.56
CA ASN A 14 -19.60 15.80 13.08
C ASN A 14 -18.45 15.06 13.79
N THR A 15 -17.62 14.34 13.02
CA THR A 15 -16.43 13.64 13.56
C THR A 15 -15.11 14.15 12.97
N LYS A 16 -15.16 14.79 11.80
CA LYS A 16 -13.97 15.24 11.08
C LYS A 16 -13.72 16.74 11.18
N ILE A 17 -14.75 17.55 11.31
CA ILE A 17 -14.62 18.97 11.58
C ILE A 17 -15.16 19.22 12.99
N SER A 18 -14.37 19.84 13.86
CA SER A 18 -14.78 20.09 15.25
C SER A 18 -15.91 21.14 15.33
N THR A 19 -16.71 21.07 16.40
CA THR A 19 -17.82 21.99 16.63
C THR A 19 -17.34 23.43 16.67
N GLU A 20 -16.17 23.72 17.26
CA GLU A 20 -15.58 25.05 17.33
C GLU A 20 -15.23 25.60 15.94
N LYS A 21 -14.68 24.74 15.05
CA LYS A 21 -14.41 25.11 13.65
C LYS A 21 -15.70 25.37 12.90
N ILE A 22 -16.75 24.57 13.13
CA ILE A 22 -18.08 24.77 12.52
C ILE A 22 -18.67 26.10 13.00
N GLU A 23 -18.63 26.38 14.30
CA GLU A 23 -19.10 27.67 14.87
C GLU A 23 -18.38 28.88 14.27
N SER A 24 -17.06 28.77 14.11
CA SER A 24 -16.24 29.79 13.43
C SER A 24 -16.60 29.99 11.95
N LEU A 25 -16.90 28.90 11.22
CA LEU A 25 -17.29 28.98 9.79
C LEU A 25 -18.68 29.57 9.62
N LEU A 26 -19.60 29.28 10.54
CA LEU A 26 -20.95 29.78 10.48
C LEU A 26 -21.01 31.25 10.96
N ASP A 27 -20.17 31.67 11.90
CA ASP A 27 -20.03 33.04 12.40
C ASP A 27 -21.40 33.72 12.59
N LEU A 28 -22.29 33.12 13.39
CA LEU A 28 -23.64 33.61 13.62
C LEU A 28 -23.68 34.61 14.77
N PRO A 29 -24.38 35.75 14.62
CA PRO A 29 -24.47 36.74 15.65
C PRO A 29 -25.33 36.25 16.83
N LYS A 30 -24.73 36.16 18.03
CA LYS A 30 -25.45 35.76 19.27
C LYS A 30 -26.40 36.88 19.74
N ASN A 31 -27.45 36.49 20.43
CA ASN A 31 -28.50 37.37 20.97
C ASN A 31 -29.28 38.16 19.92
N GLN A 32 -29.38 37.61 18.71
CA GLN A 32 -30.11 38.21 17.60
C GLN A 32 -31.04 37.20 16.93
N LEU A 33 -32.04 37.68 16.22
CA LEU A 33 -32.86 36.88 15.32
C LEU A 33 -32.00 36.51 14.12
N ILE A 34 -31.92 35.23 13.81
CA ILE A 34 -31.18 34.75 12.65
C ILE A 34 -32.10 34.52 11.44
N ASN A 35 -31.58 34.87 10.27
CA ASN A 35 -32.27 34.63 9.00
C ASN A 35 -31.92 33.25 8.50
N ILE A 36 -32.92 32.39 8.31
CA ILE A 36 -32.71 31.02 7.79
C ILE A 36 -31.98 30.97 6.43
N ARG A 37 -32.18 31.98 5.57
CA ARG A 37 -31.46 32.08 4.28
C ARG A 37 -29.97 32.33 4.50
N GLU A 38 -29.61 33.11 5.49
CA GLU A 38 -28.22 33.37 5.86
C GLU A 38 -27.58 32.11 6.44
N VAL A 39 -28.29 31.42 7.33
CA VAL A 39 -27.83 30.11 7.86
C VAL A 39 -27.56 29.12 6.72
N ASN A 40 -28.49 28.98 5.79
CA ASN A 40 -28.33 28.09 4.64
C ASN A 40 -27.12 28.45 3.77
N ALA A 41 -26.86 29.74 3.54
CA ALA A 41 -25.68 30.18 2.79
C ALA A 41 -24.36 29.84 3.52
N LYS A 42 -24.37 29.95 4.87
CA LYS A 42 -23.19 29.58 5.69
C LYS A 42 -23.02 28.07 5.79
N VAL A 43 -24.11 27.29 5.81
CA VAL A 43 -24.07 25.82 5.72
C VAL A 43 -23.45 25.35 4.40
N GLN A 44 -23.75 26.00 3.28
CA GLN A 44 -23.08 25.68 2.01
C GLN A 44 -21.55 25.88 2.07
N ARG A 45 -21.08 26.89 2.82
CA ARG A 45 -19.63 27.09 3.06
C ARG A 45 -19.05 25.97 3.92
N LEU A 46 -19.77 25.50 4.94
CA LEU A 46 -19.39 24.35 5.74
C LEU A 46 -19.26 23.09 4.89
N GLU A 47 -20.26 22.79 4.03
CA GLU A 47 -20.23 21.66 3.11
C GLU A 47 -19.07 21.77 2.10
N ALA A 48 -18.76 22.98 1.64
CA ALA A 48 -17.62 23.25 0.77
C ALA A 48 -16.28 22.96 1.46
N GLU A 49 -16.15 23.26 2.79
CA GLU A 49 -14.96 22.93 3.56
C GLU A 49 -14.80 21.41 3.72
N TYR A 50 -15.88 20.67 4.03
CA TYR A 50 -15.88 19.21 4.01
C TYR A 50 -15.41 18.64 2.66
N ASN A 51 -15.96 19.17 1.56
CA ASN A 51 -15.58 18.76 0.21
C ASN A 51 -14.09 19.02 -0.09
N LYS A 52 -13.56 20.16 0.33
CA LYS A 52 -12.15 20.53 0.15
C LYS A 52 -11.23 19.57 0.90
N GLU A 53 -11.63 19.10 2.08
CA GLU A 53 -10.90 18.09 2.85
C GLU A 53 -11.06 16.67 2.26
N GLY A 54 -12.00 16.46 1.34
CA GLY A 54 -12.24 15.18 0.65
C GLY A 54 -13.50 14.45 1.11
N TYR A 55 -14.23 14.98 2.10
CA TYR A 55 -15.47 14.39 2.62
C TYR A 55 -16.67 14.78 1.76
N ILE A 56 -16.67 14.33 0.51
CA ILE A 56 -17.64 14.75 -0.52
C ILE A 56 -19.09 14.28 -0.28
N LEU A 57 -19.29 13.36 0.66
CA LEU A 57 -20.61 12.89 1.06
C LEU A 57 -21.18 13.63 2.27
N ALA A 58 -20.36 14.47 2.93
CA ALA A 58 -20.79 15.22 4.07
C ALA A 58 -21.86 16.24 3.69
N ARG A 59 -22.98 16.25 4.42
CA ARG A 59 -24.12 17.16 4.23
C ARG A 59 -24.70 17.54 5.59
N VAL A 60 -25.25 18.73 5.69
CA VAL A 60 -26.11 19.10 6.80
C VAL A 60 -27.51 18.55 6.51
N ALA A 61 -27.88 17.51 7.24
CA ALA A 61 -29.14 16.79 7.04
C ALA A 61 -30.33 17.51 7.63
N ASP A 62 -30.10 18.27 8.71
CA ASP A 62 -31.17 18.98 9.39
C ASP A 62 -30.64 20.22 10.13
N ILE A 63 -31.51 21.25 10.21
CA ILE A 63 -31.25 22.51 10.91
C ILE A 63 -32.50 22.87 11.70
N ARG A 64 -32.40 22.88 13.02
CA ARG A 64 -33.53 23.17 13.89
C ARG A 64 -33.17 24.24 14.91
N MET A 65 -34.04 25.24 15.07
CA MET A 65 -33.98 26.17 16.17
C MET A 65 -34.81 25.61 17.35
N GLN A 66 -34.17 25.39 18.46
CA GLN A 66 -34.80 24.93 19.69
C GLN A 66 -35.44 26.13 20.47
N PRO A 67 -36.44 25.86 21.33
CA PRO A 67 -37.11 26.92 22.09
C PRO A 67 -36.20 27.72 23.03
N ASP A 68 -35.07 27.14 23.46
CA ASP A 68 -34.05 27.77 24.30
C ASP A 68 -33.07 28.68 23.55
N GLY A 69 -33.25 28.81 22.21
CA GLY A 69 -32.35 29.58 21.36
C GLY A 69 -31.16 28.83 20.84
N THR A 70 -31.08 27.51 21.07
CA THR A 70 -30.04 26.64 20.50
C THR A 70 -30.35 26.32 19.05
N LEU A 71 -29.40 26.61 18.14
CA LEU A 71 -29.43 26.14 16.75
C LEU A 71 -28.78 24.76 16.67
N LEU A 72 -29.58 23.72 16.45
CA LEU A 72 -29.08 22.35 16.25
C LEU A 72 -28.82 22.12 14.76
N LEU A 73 -27.58 21.74 14.43
CA LEU A 73 -27.21 21.19 13.12
C LEU A 73 -26.95 19.70 13.23
N VAL A 74 -27.55 18.93 12.34
CA VAL A 74 -27.27 17.50 12.21
C VAL A 74 -26.44 17.30 10.96
N VAL A 75 -25.20 16.87 11.14
CA VAL A 75 -24.25 16.61 10.03
C VAL A 75 -24.23 15.13 9.73
N ASN A 76 -24.28 14.84 8.47
CA ASN A 76 -24.18 13.50 7.88
C ASN A 76 -22.88 13.41 7.12
N GLU A 77 -21.91 12.65 7.62
CA GLU A 77 -20.58 12.55 6.98
C GLU A 77 -20.44 11.40 5.98
N GLY A 78 -21.47 10.55 5.83
CA GLY A 78 -21.44 9.38 4.94
C GLY A 78 -20.47 8.31 5.41
N ILE A 79 -20.91 7.47 6.36
CA ILE A 79 -20.07 6.48 7.03
C ILE A 79 -19.88 5.24 6.17
N VAL A 80 -18.65 4.75 6.04
CA VAL A 80 -18.34 3.49 5.34
C VAL A 80 -18.85 2.31 6.16
N GLU A 81 -19.90 1.64 5.67
CA GLU A 81 -20.50 0.48 6.32
C GLU A 81 -19.75 -0.81 6.02
N ASP A 82 -19.48 -1.06 4.74
CA ASP A 82 -18.82 -2.29 4.30
C ASP A 82 -18.05 -2.10 2.99
N PHE A 83 -17.21 -3.11 2.68
CA PHE A 83 -16.49 -3.27 1.44
C PHE A 83 -17.01 -4.48 0.68
N LYS A 84 -17.30 -4.30 -0.60
CA LYS A 84 -17.69 -5.38 -1.50
C LYS A 84 -16.70 -5.49 -2.65
N ILE A 85 -16.09 -6.66 -2.82
CA ILE A 85 -15.09 -6.87 -3.86
C ILE A 85 -15.70 -7.70 -4.98
N LYS A 86 -15.38 -7.32 -6.23
CA LYS A 86 -15.83 -8.01 -7.44
C LYS A 86 -14.68 -8.16 -8.43
N GLY A 87 -14.72 -9.27 -9.18
CA GLY A 87 -13.76 -9.52 -10.26
C GLY A 87 -12.48 -10.23 -9.84
N ASN A 88 -12.25 -10.41 -8.53
CA ASN A 88 -11.13 -11.19 -8.02
C ASN A 88 -11.49 -12.68 -8.00
N THR A 89 -10.86 -13.45 -8.86
CA THR A 89 -11.04 -14.91 -8.95
C THR A 89 -9.92 -15.67 -8.26
N LYS A 90 -8.68 -15.22 -8.42
CA LYS A 90 -7.45 -15.76 -7.82
C LYS A 90 -7.12 -15.03 -6.52
N THR A 91 -7.10 -13.71 -6.57
CA THR A 91 -6.66 -12.85 -5.45
C THR A 91 -7.68 -12.88 -4.31
N LYS A 92 -7.20 -13.11 -3.08
CA LYS A 92 -8.04 -13.14 -1.88
C LYS A 92 -8.48 -11.72 -1.48
N ASP A 93 -9.70 -11.57 -0.97
CA ASP A 93 -10.29 -10.27 -0.57
C ASP A 93 -9.39 -9.49 0.37
N TYR A 94 -8.81 -10.15 1.37
CA TYR A 94 -7.94 -9.48 2.34
C TYR A 94 -6.71 -8.82 1.72
N VAL A 95 -6.24 -9.31 0.55
CA VAL A 95 -5.10 -8.72 -0.19
C VAL A 95 -5.48 -7.36 -0.75
N ILE A 96 -6.73 -7.19 -1.17
CA ILE A 96 -7.27 -5.92 -1.65
C ILE A 96 -7.62 -5.01 -0.48
N ILE A 97 -8.32 -5.54 0.53
CA ILE A 97 -8.79 -4.77 1.71
C ILE A 97 -7.61 -4.16 2.48
N ARG A 98 -6.50 -4.88 2.65
CA ARG A 98 -5.34 -4.36 3.38
C ARG A 98 -4.69 -3.13 2.73
N GLU A 99 -4.91 -2.91 1.43
CA GLU A 99 -4.43 -1.74 0.70
C GLU A 99 -5.36 -0.53 0.84
N MET A 100 -6.57 -0.73 1.39
CA MET A 100 -7.52 0.36 1.58
C MET A 100 -7.05 1.34 2.65
N LYS A 101 -7.19 2.63 2.35
CA LYS A 101 -7.03 3.73 3.34
C LYS A 101 -8.36 4.08 4.01
N LEU A 102 -9.48 3.76 3.35
CA LEU A 102 -10.81 3.84 3.94
C LEU A 102 -10.97 2.74 4.99
N LYS A 103 -11.72 3.03 6.05
CA LYS A 103 -11.99 2.07 7.13
C LYS A 103 -13.49 2.02 7.41
N LYS A 104 -13.98 0.83 7.77
CA LYS A 104 -15.36 0.67 8.25
C LYS A 104 -15.59 1.52 9.50
N GLY A 105 -16.76 2.15 9.57
CA GLY A 105 -17.15 3.03 10.68
C GLY A 105 -16.58 4.44 10.61
N GLU A 106 -15.73 4.76 9.62
CA GLU A 106 -15.22 6.11 9.41
C GLU A 106 -15.93 6.80 8.24
N PRO A 107 -15.99 8.15 8.22
CA PRO A 107 -16.53 8.91 7.10
C PRO A 107 -15.77 8.64 5.79
N PHE A 108 -16.52 8.54 4.70
CA PHE A 108 -15.95 8.37 3.36
C PHE A 108 -15.11 9.59 2.98
N ASN A 109 -13.88 9.34 2.55
CA ASN A 109 -13.00 10.38 2.02
C ASN A 109 -12.55 10.04 0.59
N ALA A 110 -12.84 10.92 -0.35
CA ALA A 110 -12.53 10.72 -1.78
C ALA A 110 -11.01 10.70 -2.06
N LYS A 111 -10.19 11.40 -1.26
CA LYS A 111 -8.73 11.38 -1.40
C LYS A 111 -8.20 10.02 -0.99
N ASP A 112 -8.72 9.44 0.11
CA ASP A 112 -8.34 8.12 0.58
C ASP A 112 -8.86 7.00 -0.33
N ALA A 113 -10.06 7.17 -0.93
CA ALA A 113 -10.56 6.26 -1.97
C ALA A 113 -9.62 6.22 -3.18
N ARG A 114 -9.19 7.39 -3.64
CA ARG A 114 -8.27 7.51 -4.77
C ARG A 114 -6.88 6.92 -4.47
N ARG A 115 -6.37 7.15 -3.25
CA ARG A 115 -5.12 6.52 -2.78
C ARG A 115 -5.25 5.00 -2.67
N SER A 116 -6.38 4.51 -2.17
CA SER A 116 -6.66 3.07 -2.09
C SER A 116 -6.64 2.42 -3.48
N MET A 117 -7.33 3.03 -4.43
CA MET A 117 -7.33 2.57 -5.83
C MET A 117 -5.91 2.50 -6.40
N GLN A 118 -5.10 3.54 -6.19
CA GLN A 118 -3.71 3.58 -6.66
C GLN A 118 -2.84 2.50 -5.98
N ARG A 119 -3.02 2.26 -4.67
CA ARG A 119 -2.29 1.22 -3.95
C ARG A 119 -2.63 -0.18 -4.46
N ILE A 120 -3.93 -0.45 -4.69
CA ILE A 120 -4.39 -1.74 -5.25
C ILE A 120 -3.84 -1.92 -6.66
N TYR A 121 -3.91 -0.90 -7.51
CA TYR A 121 -3.35 -0.95 -8.86
C TYR A 121 -1.84 -1.20 -8.86
N ASN A 122 -1.09 -0.55 -7.95
CA ASN A 122 0.36 -0.70 -7.83
C ASN A 122 0.82 -2.09 -7.34
N LEU A 123 -0.08 -2.95 -6.87
CA LEU A 123 0.25 -4.35 -6.61
C LEU A 123 0.71 -5.08 -7.89
N GLY A 124 0.24 -4.63 -9.06
CA GLY A 124 0.54 -5.23 -10.35
C GLY A 124 -0.13 -6.60 -10.55
N TYR A 125 -1.31 -6.79 -9.93
CA TYR A 125 -2.16 -7.98 -10.04
C TYR A 125 -3.40 -7.74 -10.90
N PHE A 126 -3.69 -6.47 -11.22
CA PHE A 126 -4.91 -6.02 -11.87
C PHE A 126 -4.59 -5.13 -13.07
N GLU A 127 -5.32 -5.34 -14.17
CA GLU A 127 -5.31 -4.45 -15.34
C GLU A 127 -6.12 -3.20 -15.08
N ASP A 128 -7.23 -3.33 -14.31
CA ASP A 128 -8.11 -2.23 -13.95
C ASP A 128 -8.58 -2.36 -12.49
N VAL A 129 -8.76 -1.22 -11.85
CA VAL A 129 -9.29 -1.09 -10.49
C VAL A 129 -10.23 0.08 -10.44
N ASN A 130 -11.47 -0.16 -10.05
CA ASN A 130 -12.49 0.87 -9.91
C ASN A 130 -13.11 0.82 -8.52
N ILE A 131 -13.39 1.99 -7.94
CA ILE A 131 -14.07 2.13 -6.66
C ILE A 131 -15.37 2.90 -6.88
N LYS A 132 -16.49 2.29 -6.52
CA LYS A 132 -17.83 2.86 -6.59
C LYS A 132 -18.42 2.95 -5.19
N VAL A 133 -19.13 4.05 -4.94
CA VAL A 133 -19.87 4.28 -3.69
C VAL A 133 -21.32 3.96 -3.94
N ASN A 134 -21.87 3.00 -3.19
CA ASN A 134 -23.28 2.62 -3.22
C ASN A 134 -23.95 3.02 -1.90
N PRO A 135 -25.26 3.25 -1.86
CA PRO A 135 -25.98 3.40 -0.60
C PRO A 135 -25.81 2.16 0.29
N GLY A 136 -25.57 2.38 1.57
CA GLY A 136 -25.53 1.33 2.58
C GLY A 136 -26.93 0.89 3.04
N GLN A 137 -26.99 -0.03 4.00
CA GLN A 137 -28.26 -0.50 4.58
C GLN A 137 -28.77 0.45 5.65
N GLN A 138 -27.88 1.13 6.36
CA GLN A 138 -28.25 2.09 7.40
C GLN A 138 -28.38 3.50 6.81
N PRO A 139 -29.22 4.38 7.42
CA PRO A 139 -29.21 5.80 7.07
C PRO A 139 -27.81 6.38 7.18
N ASN A 140 -27.40 7.16 6.17
CA ASN A 140 -26.09 7.83 6.12
C ASN A 140 -24.88 6.92 5.97
N ALA A 141 -25.10 5.62 5.75
CA ALA A 141 -24.05 4.67 5.47
C ALA A 141 -23.85 4.47 3.96
N VAL A 142 -22.63 4.11 3.58
CA VAL A 142 -22.27 3.77 2.20
C VAL A 142 -21.52 2.45 2.16
N GLU A 143 -21.82 1.64 1.14
CA GLU A 143 -21.07 0.45 0.77
C GLU A 143 -20.05 0.82 -0.31
N ILE A 144 -18.79 0.44 -0.09
CA ILE A 144 -17.71 0.68 -1.05
C ILE A 144 -17.53 -0.58 -1.90
N GLU A 145 -17.91 -0.49 -3.16
CA GLU A 145 -17.71 -1.55 -4.15
C GLU A 145 -16.36 -1.35 -4.85
N ILE A 146 -15.47 -2.34 -4.73
CA ILE A 146 -14.17 -2.39 -5.40
C ILE A 146 -14.27 -3.42 -6.51
N SER A 147 -14.25 -2.97 -7.76
CA SER A 147 -14.26 -3.83 -8.93
C SER A 147 -12.86 -3.90 -9.52
N VAL A 148 -12.34 -5.11 -9.74
CA VAL A 148 -11.01 -5.35 -10.29
C VAL A 148 -11.08 -6.24 -11.51
N VAL A 149 -10.12 -6.08 -12.43
CA VAL A 149 -9.88 -6.99 -13.54
C VAL A 149 -8.52 -7.63 -13.33
N GLU A 150 -8.48 -8.93 -13.02
CA GLU A 150 -7.23 -9.63 -12.72
C GLU A 150 -6.40 -9.84 -13.98
N MET A 151 -5.07 -9.69 -13.83
CA MET A 151 -4.09 -10.04 -14.85
C MET A 151 -3.24 -11.25 -14.44
N ASN A 152 -2.51 -11.82 -15.38
CA ASN A 152 -1.57 -12.87 -15.06
C ASN A 152 -0.39 -12.32 -14.25
N THR A 153 -0.15 -12.89 -13.07
CA THR A 153 0.93 -12.50 -12.16
C THR A 153 2.16 -13.38 -12.25
N GLY A 154 2.09 -14.46 -13.04
CA GLY A 154 3.22 -15.33 -13.35
C GLY A 154 4.28 -14.58 -14.16
N THR A 155 5.54 -14.81 -13.86
CA THR A 155 6.68 -14.25 -14.56
C THR A 155 7.57 -15.37 -15.08
N PHE A 156 8.03 -15.23 -16.32
CA PHE A 156 9.01 -16.09 -16.93
C PHE A 156 10.08 -15.23 -17.57
N GLY A 157 11.34 -15.53 -17.31
CA GLY A 157 12.48 -14.82 -17.86
C GLY A 157 13.51 -15.81 -18.41
N ILE A 158 14.07 -15.48 -19.57
CA ILE A 158 15.24 -16.16 -20.13
C ILE A 158 16.27 -15.11 -20.47
N GLY A 159 17.54 -15.45 -20.30
CA GLY A 159 18.66 -14.60 -20.65
C GLY A 159 19.81 -15.44 -21.16
N ALA A 160 20.64 -14.84 -22.01
CA ALA A 160 21.88 -15.44 -22.46
C ALA A 160 22.93 -14.33 -22.58
N GLY A 161 24.16 -14.67 -22.25
CA GLY A 161 25.31 -13.76 -22.34
C GLY A 161 26.57 -14.54 -22.70
N TYR A 162 27.60 -13.81 -23.06
CA TYR A 162 28.94 -14.36 -23.27
C TYR A 162 29.95 -13.41 -22.63
N SER A 163 30.87 -13.99 -21.87
CA SER A 163 32.05 -13.27 -21.38
C SER A 163 33.31 -14.04 -21.74
N ASP A 164 34.43 -13.34 -21.87
CA ASP A 164 35.73 -14.01 -22.16
C ASP A 164 36.21 -14.86 -20.98
N ALA A 165 35.76 -14.53 -19.75
CA ALA A 165 36.12 -15.25 -18.55
C ALA A 165 35.26 -16.52 -18.35
N ASP A 166 33.91 -16.39 -18.50
CA ASP A 166 32.97 -17.45 -18.16
C ASP A 166 32.43 -18.21 -19.41
N GLY A 167 32.74 -17.73 -20.61
CA GLY A 167 32.18 -18.24 -21.85
C GLY A 167 30.69 -17.91 -21.98
N PHE A 168 29.91 -18.86 -22.48
CA PHE A 168 28.46 -18.73 -22.63
C PHE A 168 27.75 -18.94 -21.29
N ILE A 169 26.86 -17.99 -20.94
CA ILE A 169 26.02 -18.02 -19.75
C ILE A 169 24.56 -17.98 -20.18
N GLY A 170 23.75 -18.87 -19.64
CA GLY A 170 22.30 -18.89 -19.79
C GLY A 170 21.61 -18.71 -18.45
N MET A 171 20.44 -18.07 -18.46
CA MET A 171 19.63 -17.86 -17.27
C MET A 171 18.16 -18.18 -17.58
N VAL A 172 17.51 -18.85 -16.65
CA VAL A 172 16.06 -19.06 -16.62
C VAL A 172 15.52 -18.62 -15.27
N SER A 173 14.43 -17.89 -15.28
CA SER A 173 13.71 -17.55 -14.05
C SER A 173 12.21 -17.79 -14.20
N VAL A 174 11.59 -18.26 -13.13
CA VAL A 174 10.14 -18.47 -13.01
C VAL A 174 9.67 -17.92 -11.69
N GLY A 175 8.58 -17.18 -11.71
CA GLY A 175 8.03 -16.61 -10.49
C GLY A 175 6.53 -16.33 -10.58
N ASP A 176 5.97 -15.91 -9.45
CA ASP A 176 4.60 -15.39 -9.35
C ASP A 176 4.59 -14.29 -8.32
N LYS A 177 4.07 -13.11 -8.69
CA LYS A 177 3.96 -11.94 -7.81
C LYS A 177 2.77 -12.03 -6.86
N ASN A 178 1.82 -12.92 -7.15
CA ASN A 178 0.61 -13.16 -6.35
C ASN A 178 0.38 -14.67 -6.21
N PHE A 179 1.35 -15.34 -5.59
CA PHE A 179 1.34 -16.80 -5.45
C PHE A 179 0.10 -17.25 -4.66
N ARG A 180 -0.68 -18.15 -5.27
CA ARG A 180 -1.97 -18.64 -4.73
C ARG A 180 -2.99 -17.55 -4.41
N GLY A 181 -2.82 -16.33 -4.92
CA GLY A 181 -3.71 -15.20 -4.65
C GLY A 181 -3.57 -14.58 -3.27
N THR A 182 -2.52 -14.90 -2.52
CA THR A 182 -2.27 -14.41 -1.16
C THR A 182 -1.47 -13.11 -1.12
N GLY A 183 -1.04 -12.64 -2.30
CA GLY A 183 -0.14 -11.49 -2.43
C GLY A 183 1.32 -11.82 -2.10
N ASP A 184 1.62 -13.09 -1.81
CA ASP A 184 2.99 -13.54 -1.60
C ASP A 184 3.71 -13.64 -2.94
N LYS A 185 5.03 -13.42 -2.93
CA LYS A 185 5.87 -13.49 -4.14
C LYS A 185 6.79 -14.67 -4.04
N VAL A 186 6.88 -15.44 -5.12
CA VAL A 186 7.82 -16.54 -5.29
C VAL A 186 8.66 -16.28 -6.53
N ASN A 187 9.95 -16.54 -6.45
CA ASN A 187 10.84 -16.52 -7.61
C ASN A 187 11.89 -17.61 -7.48
N ILE A 188 12.14 -18.32 -8.59
CA ILE A 188 13.19 -19.31 -8.76
C ILE A 188 14.03 -18.83 -9.94
N ARG A 189 15.33 -18.75 -9.74
CA ARG A 189 16.31 -18.40 -10.76
C ARG A 189 17.35 -19.51 -10.85
N TRP A 190 17.64 -19.92 -12.05
CA TRP A 190 18.72 -20.81 -12.40
C TRP A 190 19.58 -20.17 -13.47
N GLU A 191 20.88 -20.11 -13.20
CA GLU A 191 21.88 -19.63 -14.14
C GLU A 191 22.89 -20.75 -14.36
N PHE A 192 23.28 -20.96 -15.61
CA PHE A 192 24.19 -22.01 -16.03
C PHE A 192 25.11 -21.50 -17.13
N GLY A 193 26.32 -22.03 -17.19
CA GLY A 193 27.33 -21.65 -18.19
C GLY A 193 28.72 -21.61 -17.57
N GLY A 194 29.74 -21.31 -18.41
CA GLY A 194 31.11 -21.46 -17.99
C GLY A 194 31.48 -22.90 -17.72
N ALA A 195 32.69 -23.17 -17.23
CA ALA A 195 33.19 -24.52 -17.04
C ALA A 195 32.42 -25.33 -15.98
N ASP A 196 31.87 -24.67 -14.93
CA ASP A 196 31.14 -25.34 -13.83
C ASP A 196 30.11 -24.46 -13.13
N ASN A 197 29.75 -23.29 -13.70
CA ASN A 197 28.85 -22.34 -13.05
C ASN A 197 27.39 -22.82 -13.09
N LYS A 198 26.87 -23.21 -11.92
CA LYS A 198 25.49 -23.57 -11.69
C LYS A 198 24.98 -22.77 -10.51
N ASN A 199 24.24 -21.67 -10.80
CA ASN A 199 23.74 -20.77 -9.80
C ASN A 199 22.25 -20.98 -9.60
N TYR A 200 21.85 -21.23 -8.38
CA TYR A 200 20.45 -21.41 -8.00
C TYR A 200 20.07 -20.38 -6.95
N GLU A 201 18.95 -19.73 -7.17
CA GLU A 201 18.36 -18.83 -6.19
C GLU A 201 16.85 -19.11 -6.09
N PHE A 202 16.38 -19.24 -4.87
CA PHE A 202 14.96 -19.29 -4.54
C PHE A 202 14.66 -18.15 -3.59
N SER A 203 13.61 -17.37 -3.87
CA SER A 203 13.12 -16.35 -2.96
C SER A 203 11.60 -16.45 -2.74
N TYR A 204 11.20 -16.27 -1.49
CA TYR A 204 9.81 -16.18 -1.09
C TYR A 204 9.62 -14.93 -0.23
N THR A 205 8.69 -14.06 -0.64
CA THR A 205 8.38 -12.82 0.07
C THR A 205 6.93 -12.81 0.51
N LYS A 206 6.71 -12.60 1.80
CA LYS A 206 5.41 -12.26 2.38
C LYS A 206 5.35 -10.76 2.63
N PRO A 207 4.55 -9.97 1.86
CA PRO A 207 4.60 -8.49 1.92
C PRO A 207 4.02 -7.91 3.22
N TRP A 208 3.11 -8.63 3.88
CA TRP A 208 2.43 -8.17 5.08
C TRP A 208 2.50 -9.24 6.16
N ILE A 209 3.42 -9.13 7.11
CA ILE A 209 3.49 -10.01 8.28
C ILE A 209 2.87 -9.36 9.52
N ASP A 210 2.64 -8.05 9.48
CA ASP A 210 2.03 -7.26 10.54
C ASP A 210 1.19 -6.09 9.99
N SER A 211 0.47 -5.39 10.89
CA SER A 211 -0.35 -4.22 10.57
C SER A 211 0.46 -2.98 10.13
N LYS A 212 1.77 -3.01 10.26
CA LYS A 212 2.68 -1.90 9.89
C LYS A 212 3.32 -2.08 8.51
N GLU A 213 2.73 -2.92 7.66
CA GLU A 213 3.21 -3.20 6.29
C GLU A 213 4.65 -3.74 6.26
N THR A 214 5.07 -4.51 7.28
CA THR A 214 6.37 -5.15 7.27
C THR A 214 6.35 -6.34 6.33
N SER A 215 7.31 -6.43 5.42
CA SER A 215 7.54 -7.61 4.59
C SER A 215 8.63 -8.49 5.17
N ALA A 216 8.51 -9.80 4.96
CA ALA A 216 9.56 -10.77 5.24
C ALA A 216 9.91 -11.53 3.97
N THR A 217 11.20 -11.59 3.65
CA THR A 217 11.73 -12.32 2.50
C THR A 217 12.73 -13.36 2.99
N ILE A 218 12.54 -14.61 2.58
CA ILE A 218 13.56 -15.64 2.70
C ILE A 218 14.20 -15.86 1.32
N THR A 219 15.53 -15.89 1.27
CA THR A 219 16.29 -16.18 0.06
C THR A 219 17.25 -17.33 0.35
N LEU A 220 17.21 -18.36 -0.50
CA LEU A 220 18.12 -19.49 -0.49
C LEU A 220 18.94 -19.45 -1.77
N TYR A 221 20.24 -19.62 -1.68
CA TYR A 221 21.11 -19.58 -2.85
C TYR A 221 22.28 -20.55 -2.76
N ASP A 222 22.70 -21.05 -3.90
CA ASP A 222 23.94 -21.78 -4.13
C ASP A 222 24.54 -21.23 -5.43
N VAL A 223 25.59 -20.41 -5.30
CA VAL A 223 26.18 -19.63 -6.38
C VAL A 223 27.66 -19.95 -6.44
N THR A 224 28.13 -20.32 -7.63
CA THR A 224 29.55 -20.55 -7.90
C THR A 224 30.00 -19.55 -8.96
N ASN A 225 31.03 -18.76 -8.64
CA ASN A 225 31.65 -17.82 -9.55
C ASN A 225 33.13 -18.16 -9.70
N GLU A 226 33.61 -18.16 -10.93
CA GLU A 226 35.04 -18.18 -11.18
C GLU A 226 35.62 -16.81 -10.87
N CYS A 227 36.70 -16.77 -10.13
CA CYS A 227 37.41 -15.56 -9.75
C CYS A 227 38.87 -15.67 -10.22
N ALA A 228 39.45 -14.57 -10.70
CA ALA A 228 40.84 -14.49 -11.03
C ALA A 228 41.48 -13.29 -10.30
N ASP A 229 42.63 -13.52 -9.69
CA ASP A 229 43.46 -12.47 -9.09
C ASP A 229 44.58 -12.10 -10.06
N TYR A 230 44.86 -10.80 -10.16
CA TYR A 230 45.86 -10.25 -11.06
C TYR A 230 46.93 -9.47 -10.27
N ASP A 231 48.17 -9.51 -10.76
CA ASP A 231 49.23 -8.70 -10.20
C ASP A 231 49.16 -7.22 -10.69
N ARG A 232 50.14 -6.41 -10.30
CA ARG A 232 50.22 -4.99 -10.68
C ARG A 232 50.46 -4.77 -12.19
N ASN A 233 50.92 -5.79 -12.87
CA ASN A 233 51.17 -5.75 -14.32
C ASN A 233 49.98 -6.29 -15.11
N ALA A 234 48.87 -6.65 -14.44
CA ALA A 234 47.69 -7.31 -14.99
C ALA A 234 47.95 -8.74 -15.47
N ASP A 235 48.98 -9.42 -14.94
CA ASP A 235 49.20 -10.84 -15.16
C ASP A 235 48.34 -11.64 -14.17
N GLU A 236 47.63 -12.68 -14.65
CA GLU A 236 46.83 -13.56 -13.82
C GLU A 236 47.74 -14.39 -12.91
N ILE A 237 47.55 -14.27 -11.60
CA ILE A 237 48.38 -14.95 -10.58
C ILE A 237 47.66 -16.12 -9.92
N ALA A 238 46.31 -16.10 -9.90
CA ALA A 238 45.51 -17.20 -9.38
C ALA A 238 44.13 -17.22 -10.05
N ARG A 239 43.59 -18.42 -10.28
CA ARG A 239 42.22 -18.64 -10.73
C ARG A 239 41.58 -19.66 -9.82
N TYR A 240 40.38 -19.35 -9.31
CA TYR A 240 39.71 -20.22 -8.34
C TYR A 240 38.20 -20.07 -8.42
N ASP A 241 37.48 -21.11 -8.03
CA ASP A 241 36.04 -21.08 -7.87
C ASP A 241 35.69 -20.61 -6.47
N LYS A 242 34.86 -19.58 -6.40
CA LYS A 242 34.24 -19.12 -5.16
C LYS A 242 32.80 -19.57 -5.11
N LYS A 243 32.54 -20.62 -4.32
CA LYS A 243 31.20 -21.13 -4.07
C LYS A 243 30.61 -20.50 -2.85
N ARG A 244 29.42 -19.90 -2.99
CA ARG A 244 28.62 -19.32 -1.89
C ARG A 244 27.33 -20.09 -1.76
N ARG A 245 27.11 -20.67 -0.60
CA ARG A 245 25.86 -21.31 -0.24
C ARG A 245 25.30 -20.65 0.99
N GLY A 246 24.03 -20.27 1.00
CA GLY A 246 23.49 -19.58 2.15
C GLY A 246 22.00 -19.37 2.12
N GLN A 247 21.57 -18.78 3.22
CA GLN A 247 20.21 -18.37 3.45
C GLN A 247 20.19 -16.98 4.07
N GLU A 248 19.23 -16.18 3.63
CA GLU A 248 19.01 -14.82 4.11
C GLU A 248 17.56 -14.65 4.52
N LEU A 249 17.33 -14.00 5.65
CA LEU A 249 16.01 -13.57 6.10
C LEU A 249 16.03 -12.05 6.21
N THR A 250 15.27 -11.38 5.33
CA THR A 250 15.21 -9.92 5.27
C THR A 250 13.83 -9.44 5.68
N PHE A 251 13.80 -8.56 6.68
CA PHE A 251 12.61 -7.77 7.03
C PHE A 251 12.74 -6.38 6.43
N SER A 252 11.67 -5.91 5.80
CA SER A 252 11.61 -4.56 5.26
C SER A 252 10.34 -3.85 5.71
N ARG A 253 10.46 -2.59 6.13
CA ARG A 253 9.35 -1.75 6.53
C ARG A 253 9.51 -0.35 5.97
N LYS A 254 8.43 0.18 5.37
CA LYS A 254 8.36 1.59 4.98
C LYS A 254 8.38 2.49 6.21
N THR A 255 9.04 3.63 6.11
CA THR A 255 8.97 4.69 7.11
C THR A 255 7.71 5.55 6.90
N ASN A 256 7.56 6.62 7.68
CA ASN A 256 6.51 7.61 7.43
C ASN A 256 6.65 8.30 6.07
N ASN A 257 7.85 8.29 5.49
CA ASN A 257 8.08 8.69 4.10
C ASN A 257 7.95 7.45 3.21
N GLU A 258 6.98 7.43 2.30
CA GLU A 258 6.69 6.30 1.40
C GLU A 258 7.87 5.93 0.48
N TYR A 259 8.83 6.84 0.30
CA TYR A 259 10.04 6.63 -0.50
C TYR A 259 11.23 6.05 0.28
N VAL A 260 11.09 5.90 1.62
CA VAL A 260 12.17 5.41 2.49
C VAL A 260 11.74 4.12 3.18
N SER A 261 12.56 3.10 3.07
CA SER A 261 12.36 1.81 3.75
C SER A 261 13.57 1.44 4.59
N ASN A 262 13.32 0.86 5.76
CA ASN A 262 14.33 0.25 6.62
C ASN A 262 14.40 -1.25 6.33
N TYR A 263 15.62 -1.80 6.34
CA TYR A 263 15.90 -3.21 6.12
C TYR A 263 16.70 -3.78 7.29
N LEU A 264 16.33 -5.00 7.70
CA LEU A 264 17.12 -5.84 8.60
C LEU A 264 17.32 -7.20 7.92
N THR A 265 18.56 -7.55 7.62
CA THR A 265 18.89 -8.83 7.00
C THR A 265 19.72 -9.67 7.97
N LEU A 266 19.24 -10.87 8.26
CA LEU A 266 19.96 -11.94 8.93
C LEU A 266 20.49 -12.89 7.86
N LYS A 267 21.78 -13.16 7.89
CA LYS A 267 22.48 -13.94 6.86
C LYS A 267 23.31 -15.04 7.48
N ASN A 268 23.13 -16.26 6.97
CA ASN A 268 24.02 -17.38 7.21
C ASN A 268 24.59 -17.84 5.88
N ARG A 269 25.92 -17.87 5.73
CA ARG A 269 26.58 -18.13 4.46
C ARG A 269 27.90 -18.87 4.67
N ASP A 270 28.11 -19.89 3.84
CA ASP A 270 29.38 -20.56 3.68
C ASP A 270 30.04 -20.08 2.38
N ASP A 271 31.30 -19.63 2.46
CA ASP A 271 32.13 -19.30 1.32
C ASP A 271 33.21 -20.39 1.19
N ILE A 272 33.18 -21.14 0.09
CA ILE A 272 34.11 -22.24 -0.21
C ILE A 272 34.95 -21.84 -1.42
N TYR A 273 36.24 -21.94 -1.30
CA TYR A 273 37.22 -21.63 -2.34
C TYR A 273 37.85 -22.94 -2.84
N LYS A 274 37.87 -23.17 -4.15
CA LYS A 274 38.46 -24.36 -4.75
C LYS A 274 39.35 -23.97 -5.93
N GLY A 275 40.47 -24.70 -6.11
CA GLY A 275 41.35 -24.49 -7.24
C GLY A 275 42.38 -23.36 -7.04
N ALA A 276 42.50 -22.80 -5.82
CA ALA A 276 43.55 -21.79 -5.53
C ALA A 276 44.93 -22.38 -5.75
N VAL A 277 45.81 -21.62 -6.40
CA VAL A 277 47.23 -21.99 -6.62
C VAL A 277 47.95 -22.00 -5.29
N ASP A 278 48.95 -22.92 -5.13
CA ASP A 278 49.79 -23.05 -3.94
C ASP A 278 50.35 -21.67 -3.50
N GLY A 279 50.02 -21.26 -2.28
CA GLY A 279 50.44 -19.97 -1.69
C GLY A 279 49.30 -19.09 -1.18
N TYR A 280 48.04 -19.32 -1.61
CA TYR A 280 46.87 -18.75 -0.97
C TYR A 280 46.31 -19.73 0.07
N SER A 281 46.55 -19.43 1.35
CA SER A 281 45.92 -20.16 2.44
C SER A 281 44.42 -19.79 2.49
N THR A 282 43.56 -20.79 2.43
CA THR A 282 42.13 -20.69 2.73
C THR A 282 41.89 -20.38 4.19
#